data_dd75e5d2a8f2be9d791fc8572541c3e0
#
_entry.id   dd75e5d2a8f2be9d791fc8572541c3e0
#
_cell.length_a   1.000
_cell.length_b   1.000
_cell.length_c   1.000
_cell.angle_alpha   90.00
_cell.angle_beta   90.00
_cell.angle_gamma   90.00
#
_symmetry.space_group_name_H-M   'P 1'
#
loop_
_entity.id
_entity.type
_entity.pdbx_description
1 polymer ?
#
loop_
_entity_poly.entity_id
_entity_poly.type
_entity_poly.pdbx_seq_one_letter_code
_entity_poly.pdbx_strand_id
1 'polypeptide(L)'
;MDNNICIVTGPIGSGKSHLCNILKKYGFSILDLDIVSHKILSSDEGHLFLEENFPNTLVNKDLNKELLAKEVFSDKTKLKSLEDFIHPKVNEYMHIWKKEINTYGFIEVSAPKGTYQEYKTIVLNSSKEQRIKRLISRGMDIEDINRRILIQESQEWWNKLGDNIENSNEESLRKDILTLLKEWKWINEEV
;
A
#
# COMPACT_ATOMS: atom_id res chain seq x y z
N MET A 1 -11.62 -18.80 -1.13
CA MET A 1 -10.95 -17.64 -0.50
C MET A 1 -9.51 -18.03 -0.26
N ASP A 2 -8.55 -17.25 -0.73
CA ASP A 2 -7.12 -17.49 -0.41
C ASP A 2 -6.89 -17.17 1.06
N ASN A 3 -7.11 -18.18 1.92
CA ASN A 3 -7.04 -18.01 3.38
C ASN A 3 -5.65 -17.68 3.93
N ASN A 4 -4.63 -17.66 3.08
CA ASN A 4 -3.24 -17.43 3.46
C ASN A 4 -2.71 -16.04 3.05
N ILE A 5 -3.55 -15.18 2.50
CA ILE A 5 -3.19 -13.81 2.11
C ILE A 5 -3.98 -12.80 2.92
N CYS A 6 -3.30 -11.74 3.36
CA CYS A 6 -3.90 -10.59 4.04
C CYS A 6 -3.47 -9.29 3.37
N ILE A 7 -4.42 -8.40 3.18
CA ILE A 7 -4.17 -7.02 2.78
C ILE A 7 -3.81 -6.17 4.00
N VAL A 8 -2.75 -5.39 3.91
CA VAL A 8 -2.42 -4.34 4.88
C VAL A 8 -2.69 -3.00 4.23
N THR A 9 -3.66 -2.27 4.76
CA THR A 9 -4.05 -0.97 4.22
C THR A 9 -4.28 0.05 5.34
N GLY A 10 -4.67 1.27 4.99
CA GLY A 10 -4.96 2.36 5.91
C GLY A 10 -4.51 3.70 5.35
N PRO A 11 -4.93 4.82 5.96
CA PRO A 11 -4.64 6.16 5.46
C PRO A 11 -3.14 6.47 5.42
N ILE A 12 -2.78 7.52 4.67
CA ILE A 12 -1.40 7.99 4.56
C ILE A 12 -0.82 8.30 5.96
N GLY A 13 0.41 7.86 6.22
CA GLY A 13 1.07 8.07 7.51
C GLY A 13 0.62 7.13 8.65
N SER A 14 -0.31 6.19 8.41
CA SER A 14 -0.76 5.22 9.42
C SER A 14 0.33 4.24 9.88
N GLY A 15 1.35 3.99 9.05
CA GLY A 15 2.49 3.13 9.38
C GLY A 15 2.44 1.74 8.74
N LYS A 16 1.72 1.55 7.63
CA LYS A 16 1.63 0.29 6.87
C LYS A 16 2.99 -0.37 6.66
N SER A 17 3.93 0.35 6.06
CA SER A 17 5.26 -0.19 5.77
C SER A 17 6.05 -0.53 7.05
N HIS A 18 5.78 0.15 8.17
CA HIS A 18 6.36 -0.22 9.47
C HIS A 18 5.80 -1.56 9.94
N LEU A 19 4.47 -1.76 9.89
CA LEU A 19 3.84 -3.05 10.18
C LEU A 19 4.37 -4.15 9.25
N CYS A 20 4.44 -3.90 7.96
CA CYS A 20 5.00 -4.86 6.99
C CYS A 20 6.44 -5.26 7.32
N ASN A 21 7.27 -4.32 7.79
CA ASN A 21 8.63 -4.61 8.26
C ASN A 21 8.64 -5.46 9.55
N ILE A 22 7.69 -5.26 10.46
CA ILE A 22 7.52 -6.11 11.64
C ILE A 22 7.16 -7.54 11.19
N LEU A 23 6.16 -7.68 10.35
CA LEU A 23 5.70 -8.97 9.82
C LEU A 23 6.82 -9.72 9.08
N LYS A 24 7.62 -9.01 8.28
CA LYS A 24 8.79 -9.58 7.61
C LYS A 24 9.82 -10.16 8.59
N LYS A 25 10.04 -9.53 9.75
CA LYS A 25 10.92 -10.04 10.82
C LYS A 25 10.38 -11.32 11.46
N TYR A 26 9.07 -11.54 11.44
CA TYR A 26 8.43 -12.79 11.85
C TYR A 26 8.42 -13.88 10.76
N GLY A 27 9.07 -13.63 9.62
CA GLY A 27 9.21 -14.60 8.54
C GLY A 27 8.07 -14.61 7.52
N PHE A 28 7.14 -13.66 7.59
CA PHE A 28 6.08 -13.55 6.59
C PHE A 28 6.58 -12.96 5.28
N SER A 29 6.00 -13.43 4.17
CA SER A 29 6.22 -12.85 2.85
C SER A 29 5.44 -11.54 2.69
N ILE A 30 6.11 -10.51 2.18
CA ILE A 30 5.51 -9.18 1.98
C ILE A 30 5.59 -8.80 0.51
N LEU A 31 4.46 -8.36 -0.05
CA LEU A 31 4.38 -7.72 -1.36
C LEU A 31 3.89 -6.29 -1.21
N ASP A 32 4.70 -5.33 -1.62
CA ASP A 32 4.35 -3.91 -1.65
C ASP A 32 3.94 -3.53 -3.07
N LEU A 33 2.65 -3.16 -3.27
CA LEU A 33 2.13 -2.84 -4.59
C LEU A 33 2.61 -1.49 -5.14
N ASP A 34 3.02 -0.56 -4.27
CA ASP A 34 3.63 0.70 -4.72
C ASP A 34 5.03 0.43 -5.31
N ILE A 35 5.80 -0.50 -4.70
CA ILE A 35 7.08 -0.97 -5.24
C ILE A 35 6.88 -1.72 -6.56
N VAL A 36 5.89 -2.61 -6.64
CA VAL A 36 5.57 -3.35 -7.88
C VAL A 36 5.20 -2.38 -9.01
N SER A 37 4.30 -1.43 -8.73
CA SER A 37 3.91 -0.41 -9.72
C SER A 37 5.10 0.40 -10.20
N HIS A 38 6.01 0.76 -9.29
CA HIS A 38 7.23 1.46 -9.67
C HIS A 38 8.14 0.62 -10.57
N LYS A 39 8.33 -0.67 -10.26
CA LYS A 39 9.11 -1.58 -11.12
C LYS A 39 8.51 -1.71 -12.52
N ILE A 40 7.18 -1.80 -12.61
CA ILE A 40 6.47 -1.86 -13.90
C ILE A 40 6.75 -0.58 -14.71
N LEU A 41 6.59 0.58 -14.10
CA LEU A 41 6.83 1.86 -14.79
C LEU A 41 8.31 2.12 -15.13
N SER A 42 9.24 1.48 -14.42
CA SER A 42 10.68 1.57 -14.67
C SER A 42 11.20 0.47 -15.62
N SER A 43 10.34 -0.40 -16.14
CA SER A 43 10.69 -1.37 -17.18
C SER A 43 10.74 -0.69 -18.56
N ASP A 44 11.36 -1.35 -19.54
CA ASP A 44 11.42 -0.83 -20.92
C ASP A 44 10.01 -0.54 -21.47
N GLU A 45 9.06 -1.45 -21.22
CA GLU A 45 7.65 -1.28 -21.63
C GLU A 45 6.98 -0.11 -20.88
N GLY A 46 7.27 0.04 -19.58
CA GLY A 46 6.80 1.15 -18.77
C GLY A 46 7.35 2.50 -19.23
N HIS A 47 8.64 2.54 -19.60
CA HIS A 47 9.25 3.73 -20.16
C HIS A 47 8.62 4.13 -21.49
N LEU A 48 8.41 3.20 -22.42
CA LEU A 48 7.72 3.46 -23.69
C LEU A 48 6.31 4.01 -23.45
N PHE A 49 5.56 3.38 -22.54
CA PHE A 49 4.22 3.86 -22.17
C PHE A 49 4.25 5.30 -21.61
N LEU A 50 5.23 5.62 -20.75
CA LEU A 50 5.39 6.96 -20.19
C LEU A 50 5.80 7.99 -21.25
N GLU A 51 6.70 7.64 -22.15
CA GLU A 51 7.10 8.50 -23.27
C GLU A 51 5.93 8.87 -24.18
N GLU A 52 5.04 7.93 -24.46
CA GLU A 52 3.88 8.13 -25.32
C GLU A 52 2.73 8.90 -24.63
N ASN A 53 2.45 8.60 -23.36
CA ASN A 53 1.25 9.09 -22.67
C ASN A 53 1.54 10.19 -21.63
N PHE A 54 2.76 10.25 -21.08
CA PHE A 54 3.17 11.12 -19.96
C PHE A 54 4.58 11.70 -20.15
N PRO A 55 4.95 12.25 -21.34
CA PRO A 55 6.33 12.65 -21.64
C PRO A 55 6.90 13.69 -20.68
N ASN A 56 6.05 14.57 -20.12
CA ASN A 56 6.45 15.60 -19.17
C ASN A 56 6.80 15.06 -17.77
N THR A 57 6.61 13.78 -17.53
CA THR A 57 6.90 13.16 -16.24
C THR A 57 8.27 12.49 -16.21
N LEU A 58 8.98 12.48 -17.33
CA LEU A 58 10.34 11.95 -17.46
C LEU A 58 11.37 13.08 -17.35
N VAL A 59 12.27 12.99 -16.38
CA VAL A 59 13.38 13.89 -16.18
C VAL A 59 14.70 13.14 -16.38
N ASN A 60 15.48 13.49 -17.37
CA ASN A 60 16.71 12.76 -17.76
C ASN A 60 16.46 11.26 -18.05
N LYS A 61 15.30 10.95 -18.61
CA LYS A 61 14.77 9.59 -18.85
C LYS A 61 14.33 8.84 -17.60
N ASP A 62 14.41 9.42 -16.40
CA ASP A 62 13.92 8.80 -15.17
C ASP A 62 12.51 9.31 -14.83
N LEU A 63 11.67 8.42 -14.31
CA LEU A 63 10.32 8.77 -13.88
C LEU A 63 10.35 9.70 -12.66
N ASN A 64 9.83 10.90 -12.82
CA ASN A 64 9.51 11.79 -11.71
C ASN A 64 8.08 11.49 -11.19
N LYS A 65 8.02 10.79 -10.06
CA LYS A 65 6.74 10.35 -9.45
C LYS A 65 5.83 11.52 -9.06
N GLU A 66 6.39 12.65 -8.68
CA GLU A 66 5.61 13.83 -8.27
C GLU A 66 4.94 14.48 -9.47
N LEU A 67 5.66 14.60 -10.59
CA LEU A 67 5.08 15.08 -11.84
C LEU A 67 3.99 14.15 -12.36
N LEU A 68 4.24 12.83 -12.35
CA LEU A 68 3.23 11.85 -12.75
C LEU A 68 1.99 11.96 -11.86
N ALA A 69 2.15 11.97 -10.54
CA ALA A 69 1.04 12.12 -9.60
C ALA A 69 0.25 13.41 -9.86
N LYS A 70 0.93 14.54 -10.06
CA LYS A 70 0.28 15.83 -10.37
C LYS A 70 -0.51 15.75 -11.66
N GLU A 71 0.02 15.10 -12.68
CA GLU A 71 -0.63 14.99 -13.99
C GLU A 71 -1.86 14.08 -13.94
N VAL A 72 -1.76 12.90 -13.35
CA VAL A 72 -2.87 11.94 -13.31
C VAL A 72 -3.97 12.34 -12.34
N PHE A 73 -3.66 13.01 -11.22
CA PHE A 73 -4.70 13.46 -10.28
C PHE A 73 -5.44 14.72 -10.76
N SER A 74 -4.90 15.43 -11.75
CA SER A 74 -5.59 16.56 -12.38
C SER A 74 -6.53 16.16 -13.52
N ASP A 75 -6.39 14.93 -14.06
CA ASP A 75 -7.14 14.44 -15.23
C ASP A 75 -7.56 12.98 -15.05
N LYS A 76 -8.86 12.74 -14.90
CA LYS A 76 -9.43 11.40 -14.73
C LYS A 76 -9.15 10.46 -15.91
N THR A 77 -9.03 10.98 -17.13
CA THR A 77 -8.74 10.18 -18.32
C THR A 77 -7.29 9.69 -18.26
N LYS A 78 -6.36 10.56 -17.86
CA LYS A 78 -4.96 10.21 -17.64
C LYS A 78 -4.78 9.21 -16.51
N LEU A 79 -5.49 9.41 -15.38
CA LEU A 79 -5.50 8.44 -14.29
C LEU A 79 -5.97 7.09 -14.77
N LYS A 80 -7.08 7.04 -15.51
CA LYS A 80 -7.61 5.79 -16.07
C LYS A 80 -6.62 5.11 -17.02
N SER A 81 -5.98 5.86 -17.92
CA SER A 81 -4.95 5.30 -18.83
C SER A 81 -3.80 4.67 -18.07
N LEU A 82 -3.31 5.32 -17.01
CA LEU A 82 -2.26 4.77 -16.14
C LEU A 82 -2.72 3.51 -15.41
N GLU A 83 -3.93 3.53 -14.84
CA GLU A 83 -4.53 2.38 -14.16
C GLU A 83 -4.72 1.20 -15.13
N ASP A 84 -5.24 1.43 -16.32
CA ASP A 84 -5.45 0.40 -17.35
C ASP A 84 -4.13 -0.26 -17.80
N PHE A 85 -3.02 0.47 -17.79
CA PHE A 85 -1.68 -0.07 -18.06
C PHE A 85 -1.10 -0.86 -16.88
N ILE A 86 -1.23 -0.34 -15.65
CA ILE A 86 -0.57 -0.91 -14.47
C ILE A 86 -1.33 -2.12 -13.91
N HIS A 87 -2.66 -2.04 -13.77
CA HIS A 87 -3.43 -3.03 -13.03
C HIS A 87 -3.27 -4.46 -13.55
N PRO A 88 -3.30 -4.74 -14.87
CA PRO A 88 -3.10 -6.11 -15.38
C PRO A 88 -1.74 -6.69 -14.96
N LYS A 89 -0.70 -5.85 -15.00
CA LYS A 89 0.67 -6.24 -14.68
C LYS A 89 0.87 -6.45 -13.18
N VAL A 90 0.26 -5.60 -12.34
CA VAL A 90 0.23 -5.80 -10.88
C VAL A 90 -0.48 -7.10 -10.53
N ASN A 91 -1.61 -7.41 -11.17
CA ASN A 91 -2.35 -8.65 -10.96
C ASN A 91 -1.52 -9.88 -11.34
N GLU A 92 -0.76 -9.81 -12.43
CA GLU A 92 0.16 -10.87 -12.82
C GLU A 92 1.27 -11.07 -11.77
N TYR A 93 1.90 -9.97 -11.30
CA TYR A 93 2.88 -10.01 -10.21
C TYR A 93 2.32 -10.66 -8.95
N MET A 94 1.11 -10.24 -8.53
CA MET A 94 0.43 -10.83 -7.37
C MET A 94 0.19 -12.33 -7.57
N HIS A 95 -0.24 -12.74 -8.76
CA HIS A 95 -0.50 -14.14 -9.07
C HIS A 95 0.77 -15.00 -9.00
N ILE A 96 1.88 -14.52 -9.55
CA ILE A 96 3.18 -15.20 -9.49
C ILE A 96 3.64 -15.27 -8.03
N TRP A 97 3.65 -14.14 -7.31
CA TRP A 97 4.07 -14.07 -5.93
C TRP A 97 3.25 -15.00 -5.01
N LYS A 98 1.94 -15.09 -5.19
CA LYS A 98 1.09 -16.01 -4.43
C LYS A 98 1.45 -17.49 -4.62
N LYS A 99 1.97 -17.88 -5.78
CA LYS A 99 2.43 -19.25 -6.04
C LYS A 99 3.76 -19.56 -5.38
N GLU A 100 4.57 -18.55 -5.13
CA GLU A 100 5.91 -18.69 -4.55
C GLU A 100 5.90 -18.72 -3.03
N ILE A 101 4.86 -18.18 -2.39
CA ILE A 101 4.76 -18.17 -0.94
C ILE A 101 4.34 -19.54 -0.40
N ASN A 102 5.08 -20.05 0.58
CA ASN A 102 4.85 -21.38 1.14
C ASN A 102 3.92 -21.40 2.37
N THR A 103 3.63 -20.22 2.95
CA THR A 103 2.85 -20.09 4.17
C THR A 103 1.82 -18.97 4.05
N TYR A 104 1.98 -17.92 4.85
CA TYR A 104 1.11 -16.74 4.84
C TYR A 104 1.85 -15.54 4.29
N GLY A 105 1.11 -14.67 3.59
CA GLY A 105 1.66 -13.48 2.98
C GLY A 105 0.80 -12.24 3.21
N PHE A 106 1.45 -11.09 3.19
CA PHE A 106 0.80 -9.79 3.34
C PHE A 106 1.06 -8.92 2.11
N ILE A 107 0.02 -8.26 1.63
CA ILE A 107 0.11 -7.34 0.51
C ILE A 107 -0.15 -5.93 1.04
N GLU A 108 0.84 -5.03 0.95
CA GLU A 108 0.69 -3.63 1.28
C GLU A 108 -0.01 -2.91 0.12
N VAL A 109 -1.16 -2.26 0.43
CA VAL A 109 -1.99 -1.54 -0.54
C VAL A 109 -2.32 -0.15 -0.02
N SER A 110 -1.92 0.88 -0.75
CA SER A 110 -2.17 2.29 -0.35
C SER A 110 -3.56 2.79 -0.71
N ALA A 111 -4.19 2.23 -1.76
CA ALA A 111 -5.52 2.63 -2.22
C ALA A 111 -6.34 1.38 -2.61
N PRO A 112 -6.93 0.67 -1.62
CA PRO A 112 -7.68 -0.54 -1.89
C PRO A 112 -9.03 -0.19 -2.53
N LYS A 113 -9.13 -0.32 -3.86
CA LYS A 113 -10.37 -0.17 -4.61
C LYS A 113 -10.74 -1.52 -5.24
N GLY A 114 -11.97 -1.98 -5.03
CA GLY A 114 -12.57 -3.08 -5.77
C GLY A 114 -12.18 -4.48 -5.28
N THR A 115 -11.21 -5.13 -5.90
CA THR A 115 -10.98 -6.59 -5.88
C THR A 115 -10.39 -7.18 -4.59
N TYR A 116 -10.16 -6.38 -3.55
CA TYR A 116 -9.52 -6.87 -2.32
C TYR A 116 -10.50 -7.43 -1.27
N GLN A 117 -11.80 -7.37 -1.51
CA GLN A 117 -12.86 -7.82 -0.58
C GLN A 117 -12.83 -9.33 -0.29
N GLU A 118 -12.17 -10.11 -1.13
CA GLU A 118 -12.02 -11.56 -0.93
C GLU A 118 -10.89 -11.95 0.04
N TYR A 119 -10.04 -10.99 0.43
CA TYR A 119 -8.91 -11.21 1.34
C TYR A 119 -9.23 -10.75 2.75
N LYS A 120 -8.61 -11.41 3.74
CA LYS A 120 -8.47 -10.80 5.06
C LYS A 120 -7.81 -9.44 4.92
N THR A 121 -8.27 -8.46 5.66
CA THR A 121 -7.73 -7.09 5.56
C THR A 121 -7.45 -6.54 6.95
N ILE A 122 -6.24 -6.06 7.16
CA ILE A 122 -5.84 -5.25 8.32
C ILE A 122 -5.88 -3.79 7.89
N VAL A 123 -6.67 -3.01 8.60
CA VAL A 123 -6.72 -1.56 8.47
C VAL A 123 -5.90 -0.93 9.58
N LEU A 124 -4.77 -0.35 9.22
CA LEU A 124 -3.91 0.29 10.18
C LEU A 124 -4.33 1.75 10.38
N ASN A 125 -4.77 2.06 11.60
CA ASN A 125 -5.21 3.38 12.00
C ASN A 125 -4.13 4.11 12.81
N SER A 126 -4.22 5.43 12.85
CA SER A 126 -3.42 6.29 13.71
C SER A 126 -4.04 7.69 13.74
N SER A 127 -3.88 8.41 14.83
CA SER A 127 -4.41 9.78 14.93
C SER A 127 -3.86 10.67 13.83
N LYS A 128 -4.64 11.68 13.43
CA LYS A 128 -4.23 12.62 12.37
C LYS A 128 -2.91 13.32 12.74
N GLU A 129 -2.73 13.67 13.99
CA GLU A 129 -1.53 14.34 14.51
C GLU A 129 -0.29 13.44 14.37
N GLN A 130 -0.41 12.16 14.72
CA GLN A 130 0.68 11.20 14.59
C GLN A 130 1.03 10.96 13.12
N ARG A 131 0.02 10.85 12.24
CA ARG A 131 0.24 10.69 10.80
C ARG A 131 1.00 11.88 10.22
N ILE A 132 0.57 13.10 10.52
CA ILE A 132 1.25 14.33 10.09
C ILE A 132 2.69 14.36 10.61
N LYS A 133 2.91 14.10 11.90
CA LYS A 133 4.26 14.05 12.49
C LYS A 133 5.18 13.06 11.78
N ARG A 134 4.69 11.86 11.47
CA ARG A 134 5.47 10.84 10.74
C ARG A 134 5.79 11.27 9.30
N LEU A 135 4.86 11.94 8.62
CA LEU A 135 5.07 12.40 7.24
C LEU A 135 6.06 13.56 7.19
N ILE A 136 5.99 14.51 8.13
CA ILE A 136 6.98 15.59 8.26
C ILE A 136 8.38 15.00 8.53
N SER A 137 8.50 14.01 9.43
CA SER A 137 9.80 13.36 9.71
C SER A 137 10.40 12.61 8.52
N ARG A 138 9.58 12.29 7.49
CA ARG A 138 10.01 11.73 6.19
C ARG A 138 10.35 12.81 5.16
N GLY A 139 10.34 14.08 5.53
CA GLY A 139 10.66 15.21 4.66
C GLY A 139 9.51 15.70 3.77
N MET A 140 8.27 15.28 4.04
CA MET A 140 7.13 15.77 3.26
C MET A 140 6.74 17.19 3.71
N ASP A 141 6.38 18.00 2.72
CA ASP A 141 5.84 19.33 2.95
C ASP A 141 4.44 19.28 3.58
N ILE A 142 4.14 20.22 4.50
CA ILE A 142 2.88 20.23 5.25
C ILE A 142 1.66 20.49 4.36
N GLU A 143 1.79 21.30 3.30
CA GLU A 143 0.71 21.58 2.38
C GLU A 143 0.38 20.32 1.53
N ASP A 144 1.42 19.61 1.07
CA ASP A 144 1.24 18.32 0.39
C ASP A 144 0.60 17.27 1.29
N ILE A 145 1.01 17.18 2.55
CA ILE A 145 0.41 16.30 3.55
C ILE A 145 -1.09 16.60 3.71
N ASN A 146 -1.44 17.86 3.92
CA ASN A 146 -2.83 18.26 4.11
C ASN A 146 -3.68 17.97 2.87
N ARG A 147 -3.17 18.27 1.68
CA ARG A 147 -3.85 17.96 0.41
C ARG A 147 -4.12 16.46 0.27
N ARG A 148 -3.14 15.60 0.55
CA ARG A 148 -3.28 14.13 0.47
C ARG A 148 -4.26 13.60 1.51
N ILE A 149 -4.28 14.15 2.71
CA ILE A 149 -5.25 13.75 3.75
C ILE A 149 -6.68 14.12 3.34
N LEU A 150 -6.87 15.29 2.72
CA LEU A 150 -8.19 15.78 2.29
C LEU A 150 -8.83 14.95 1.16
N ILE A 151 -8.01 14.38 0.27
CA ILE A 151 -8.52 13.58 -0.85
C ILE A 151 -8.72 12.10 -0.50
N GLN A 152 -8.29 11.67 0.68
CA GLN A 152 -8.49 10.30 1.13
C GLN A 152 -9.92 10.10 1.64
N GLU A 153 -10.34 8.84 1.62
CA GLU A 153 -11.62 8.40 2.17
C GLU A 153 -11.71 8.69 3.69
N SER A 154 -12.94 8.75 4.20
CA SER A 154 -13.19 9.00 5.62
C SER A 154 -12.68 7.86 6.50
N GLN A 155 -12.45 8.13 7.79
CA GLN A 155 -12.05 7.09 8.75
C GLN A 155 -13.09 5.97 8.84
N GLU A 156 -14.37 6.29 8.74
CA GLU A 156 -15.45 5.31 8.74
C GLU A 156 -15.39 4.38 7.52
N TRP A 157 -15.01 4.91 6.36
CA TRP A 157 -14.82 4.11 5.16
C TRP A 157 -13.66 3.12 5.35
N TRP A 158 -12.50 3.59 5.88
CA TRP A 158 -11.38 2.74 6.18
C TRP A 158 -11.76 1.61 7.15
N ASN A 159 -12.44 1.96 8.24
CA ASN A 159 -12.79 1.01 9.30
C ASN A 159 -13.70 -0.14 8.82
N LYS A 160 -14.41 0.02 7.71
CA LYS A 160 -15.29 -1.01 7.13
C LYS A 160 -14.55 -2.04 6.29
N LEU A 161 -13.28 -1.83 5.98
CA LEU A 161 -12.52 -2.70 5.08
C LEU A 161 -12.04 -4.00 5.74
N GLY A 162 -11.89 -4.03 7.06
CA GLY A 162 -11.37 -5.22 7.76
C GLY A 162 -11.09 -5.01 9.24
N ASP A 163 -10.19 -5.82 9.79
CA ASP A 163 -9.77 -5.76 11.19
C ASP A 163 -8.94 -4.50 11.44
N ASN A 164 -9.39 -3.70 12.41
CA ASN A 164 -8.80 -2.41 12.71
C ASN A 164 -7.73 -2.53 13.80
N ILE A 165 -6.52 -2.06 13.50
CA ILE A 165 -5.40 -1.99 14.46
C ILE A 165 -4.97 -0.54 14.61
N GLU A 166 -4.88 -0.06 15.85
CA GLU A 166 -4.41 1.28 16.17
C GLU A 166 -2.89 1.30 16.33
N ASN A 167 -2.20 2.08 15.51
CA ASN A 167 -0.76 2.29 15.60
C ASN A 167 -0.44 3.53 16.44
N SER A 168 -0.63 3.43 17.73
CA SER A 168 -0.27 4.48 18.70
C SER A 168 1.23 4.47 19.05
N ASN A 169 1.80 3.28 19.25
CA ASN A 169 3.22 3.04 19.50
C ASN A 169 3.61 1.63 19.04
N GLU A 170 4.92 1.33 18.97
CA GLU A 170 5.43 0.06 18.44
C GLU A 170 5.04 -1.13 19.34
N GLU A 171 5.04 -0.98 20.66
CA GLU A 171 4.74 -2.06 21.59
C GLU A 171 3.29 -2.53 21.45
N SER A 172 2.32 -1.58 21.50
CA SER A 172 0.91 -1.93 21.30
C SER A 172 0.67 -2.50 19.91
N LEU A 173 1.27 -1.93 18.87
CA LEU A 173 1.14 -2.43 17.51
C LEU A 173 1.60 -3.89 17.40
N ARG A 174 2.76 -4.24 17.99
CA ARG A 174 3.26 -5.62 18.03
C ARG A 174 2.32 -6.56 18.76
N LYS A 175 1.83 -6.14 19.93
CA LYS A 175 0.90 -6.92 20.73
C LYS A 175 -0.40 -7.19 19.96
N ASP A 176 -1.00 -6.15 19.38
CA ASP A 176 -2.29 -6.26 18.69
C ASP A 176 -2.18 -7.13 17.43
N ILE A 177 -1.11 -6.96 16.65
CA ILE A 177 -0.90 -7.81 15.46
C ILE A 177 -0.67 -9.27 15.84
N LEU A 178 0.13 -9.56 16.87
CA LEU A 178 0.36 -10.93 17.31
C LEU A 178 -0.92 -11.58 17.83
N THR A 179 -1.74 -10.83 18.56
CA THR A 179 -3.05 -11.30 19.02
C THR A 179 -3.93 -11.68 17.83
N LEU A 180 -4.05 -10.82 16.84
CA LEU A 180 -4.84 -11.06 15.63
C LEU A 180 -4.33 -12.28 14.84
N LEU A 181 -3.01 -12.43 14.70
CA LEU A 181 -2.42 -13.57 14.01
C LEU A 181 -2.65 -14.91 14.73
N LYS A 182 -2.69 -14.90 16.07
CA LYS A 182 -3.07 -16.07 16.89
C LYS A 182 -4.55 -16.42 16.68
N GLU A 183 -5.43 -15.45 16.72
CA GLU A 183 -6.87 -15.63 16.42
C GLU A 183 -7.09 -16.22 15.03
N TRP A 184 -6.32 -15.80 14.03
CA TRP A 184 -6.35 -16.36 12.69
C TRP A 184 -5.67 -17.73 12.56
N LYS A 185 -4.95 -18.20 13.61
CA LYS A 185 -4.13 -19.40 13.62
C LYS A 185 -2.99 -19.37 12.58
N TRP A 186 -2.46 -18.18 12.31
CA TRP A 186 -1.33 -17.98 11.42
C TRP A 186 0.02 -18.10 12.14
N ILE A 187 0.01 -18.02 13.46
CA ILE A 187 1.14 -18.30 14.34
C ILE A 187 0.66 -19.15 15.52
N ASN A 188 1.61 -19.86 16.16
CA ASN A 188 1.32 -20.67 17.36
C ASN A 188 1.14 -19.77 18.59
N GLU A 189 0.50 -20.30 19.65
CA GLU A 189 0.25 -19.57 20.89
C GLU A 189 1.55 -19.23 21.67
N GLU A 190 2.64 -19.97 21.41
CA GLU A 190 3.93 -19.83 22.10
C GLU A 190 4.85 -18.72 21.56
N VAL A 191 4.41 -17.94 20.59
CA VAL A 191 5.19 -16.85 19.98
C VAL A 191 4.93 -15.51 20.67
#